data_c2c3df6a3fce41079eebdc01d484f551
#
_entry.id   c2c3df6a3fce41079eebdc01d484f551
#
_cell.length_a   1.000
_cell.length_b   1.000
_cell.length_c   1.000
_cell.angle_alpha   90.00
_cell.angle_beta   90.00
_cell.angle_gamma   90.00
#
_symmetry.space_group_name_H-M   'P 1'
#
loop_
_entity.id
_entity.type
_entity.pdbx_description
1 polymer ?
#
loop_
_entity_poly.entity_id
_entity_poly.type
_entity_poly.pdbx_seq_one_letter_code
_entity_poly.pdbx_strand_id
1 'polypeptide(L)'
;MEYIKKADAIAWGILASIIILTYLFFSDGEFSLIFTLAGTVQTFGFALIIMKIRRSRSVAGLSRETFICYFIIFFIRSIIFIFFKVCSSLSQGYLPYDSSGDTIFKLQEILATGFASYILYAILGPFKTSYNKDLDIIKCYYLIPFAAVLAMLFHSSLNRSFFGDYGWAFTQYL
;
A
#
# COMPACT_ATOMS: atom_id res chain seq x y z
N MET A 1 -6.01 11.54 28.76
CA MET A 1 -5.37 12.19 27.60
C MET A 1 -3.86 11.94 27.57
N GLU A 2 -3.15 12.02 28.68
CA GLU A 2 -1.68 11.80 28.78
C GLU A 2 -1.27 10.34 28.49
N TYR A 3 -2.05 9.35 28.88
CA TYR A 3 -1.80 7.93 28.61
C TYR A 3 -1.83 7.58 27.12
N ILE A 4 -2.74 8.22 26.36
CA ILE A 4 -2.84 8.04 24.90
C ILE A 4 -1.59 8.59 24.21
N LYS A 5 -1.11 9.77 24.64
CA LYS A 5 0.14 10.37 24.10
C LYS A 5 1.36 9.50 24.36
N LYS A 6 1.45 8.83 25.53
CA LYS A 6 2.54 7.90 25.83
C LYS A 6 2.50 6.64 24.97
N ALA A 7 1.31 6.06 24.75
CA ALA A 7 1.15 4.90 23.87
C ALA A 7 1.50 5.20 22.42
N ASP A 8 1.10 6.38 21.92
CA ASP A 8 1.46 6.83 20.58
C ASP A 8 2.97 7.06 20.45
N ALA A 9 3.60 7.70 21.44
CA ALA A 9 5.05 7.91 21.45
C ALA A 9 5.85 6.60 21.46
N ILE A 10 5.38 5.59 22.21
CA ILE A 10 5.98 4.25 22.23
C ILE A 10 5.83 3.58 20.85
N ALA A 11 4.66 3.66 20.23
CA ALA A 11 4.43 3.10 18.90
C ALA A 11 5.34 3.73 17.85
N TRP A 12 5.49 5.06 17.85
CA TRP A 12 6.41 5.78 16.97
C TRP A 12 7.88 5.44 17.27
N GLY A 13 8.24 5.27 18.53
CA GLY A 13 9.59 4.84 18.94
C GLY A 13 9.91 3.43 18.44
N ILE A 14 9.00 2.48 18.55
CA ILE A 14 9.15 1.12 18.03
C ILE A 14 9.29 1.15 16.51
N LEU A 15 8.44 1.89 15.79
CA LEU A 15 8.52 2.03 14.35
C LEU A 15 9.86 2.62 13.91
N ALA A 16 10.30 3.72 14.53
CA ALA A 16 11.60 4.33 14.25
C ALA A 16 12.75 3.37 14.50
N SER A 17 12.70 2.60 15.59
CA SER A 17 13.73 1.59 15.90
C SER A 17 13.76 0.48 14.85
N ILE A 18 12.61 -0.02 14.40
CA ILE A 18 12.52 -1.02 13.32
C ILE A 18 13.13 -0.47 12.03
N ILE A 19 12.80 0.77 11.67
CA ILE A 19 13.33 1.45 10.48
C ILE A 19 14.85 1.56 10.55
N ILE A 20 15.39 2.05 11.67
CA ILE A 20 16.83 2.22 11.87
C ILE A 20 17.55 0.87 11.86
N LEU A 21 17.03 -0.13 12.56
CA LEU A 21 17.62 -1.46 12.60
C LEU A 21 17.60 -2.11 11.21
N THR A 22 16.48 -2.03 10.49
CA THR A 22 16.40 -2.55 9.12
C THR A 22 17.40 -1.86 8.21
N TYR A 23 17.54 -0.54 8.31
CA TYR A 23 18.55 0.21 7.55
C TYR A 23 19.99 -0.21 7.89
N LEU A 24 20.32 -0.32 9.16
CA LEU A 24 21.68 -0.65 9.60
C LEU A 24 22.09 -2.10 9.29
N PHE A 25 21.18 -3.05 9.36
CA PHE A 25 21.48 -4.47 9.18
C PHE A 25 21.31 -4.98 7.74
N PHE A 26 20.52 -4.31 6.92
CA PHE A 26 20.19 -4.76 5.57
C PHE A 26 20.54 -3.77 4.48
N SER A 27 21.15 -2.62 4.82
CA SER A 27 21.50 -1.61 3.84
C SER A 27 22.90 -1.85 3.29
N ASP A 28 22.95 -2.55 2.16
CA ASP A 28 24.12 -2.49 1.26
C ASP A 28 24.02 -1.29 0.29
N GLY A 29 23.18 -0.28 0.63
CA GLY A 29 22.98 0.93 -0.17
C GLY A 29 22.00 0.77 -1.34
N GLU A 30 21.26 -0.32 -1.41
CA GLU A 30 20.37 -0.62 -2.53
C GLU A 30 18.99 0.03 -2.41
N PHE A 31 18.45 0.49 -3.54
CA PHE A 31 17.10 1.08 -3.66
C PHE A 31 15.99 0.13 -3.19
N SER A 32 16.19 -1.17 -3.30
CA SER A 32 15.28 -2.23 -2.87
C SER A 32 14.88 -2.10 -1.41
N LEU A 33 15.81 -1.73 -0.52
CA LEU A 33 15.54 -1.55 0.89
C LEU A 33 14.54 -0.41 1.17
N ILE A 34 14.69 0.71 0.46
CA ILE A 34 13.82 1.89 0.65
C ILE A 34 12.36 1.53 0.30
N PHE A 35 12.15 0.79 -0.77
CA PHE A 35 10.82 0.35 -1.16
C PHE A 35 10.22 -0.65 -0.16
N THR A 36 11.02 -1.62 0.30
CA THR A 36 10.58 -2.57 1.32
C THR A 36 10.22 -1.87 2.62
N LEU A 37 10.99 -0.86 3.00
CA LEU A 37 10.73 -0.04 4.18
C LEU A 37 9.44 0.77 4.03
N ALA A 38 9.24 1.42 2.90
CA ALA A 38 8.01 2.18 2.61
C ALA A 38 6.77 1.28 2.68
N GLY A 39 6.82 0.08 2.06
CA GLY A 39 5.75 -0.91 2.13
C GLY A 39 5.48 -1.40 3.56
N THR A 40 6.55 -1.59 4.36
CA THR A 40 6.42 -1.99 5.76
C THR A 40 5.71 -0.91 6.58
N VAL A 41 6.12 0.34 6.45
CA VAL A 41 5.49 1.48 7.15
C VAL A 41 4.02 1.62 6.76
N GLN A 42 3.71 1.48 5.48
CA GLN A 42 2.33 1.57 4.98
C GLN A 42 1.46 0.42 5.50
N THR A 43 1.94 -0.81 5.45
CA THR A 43 1.23 -1.99 5.97
C THR A 43 1.01 -1.88 7.47
N PHE A 44 2.01 -1.40 8.21
CA PHE A 44 1.88 -1.13 9.65
C PHE A 44 0.84 -0.04 9.93
N GLY A 45 0.82 1.04 9.14
CA GLY A 45 -0.21 2.08 9.23
C GLY A 45 -1.63 1.52 9.09
N PHE A 46 -1.87 0.62 8.14
CA PHE A 46 -3.16 -0.05 8.00
C PHE A 46 -3.50 -0.94 9.20
N ALA A 47 -2.53 -1.66 9.76
CA ALA A 47 -2.73 -2.45 10.97
C ALA A 47 -3.16 -1.57 12.15
N LEU A 48 -2.54 -0.40 12.33
CA LEU A 48 -2.93 0.57 13.36
C LEU A 48 -4.35 1.09 13.15
N ILE A 49 -4.75 1.38 11.91
CA ILE A 49 -6.11 1.80 11.57
C ILE A 49 -7.11 0.69 11.94
N ILE A 50 -6.83 -0.56 11.60
CA ILE A 50 -7.68 -1.71 11.96
C ILE A 50 -7.81 -1.83 13.48
N MET A 51 -6.71 -1.71 14.21
CA MET A 51 -6.75 -1.72 15.68
C MET A 51 -7.61 -0.59 16.23
N LYS A 52 -7.48 0.62 15.68
CA LYS A 52 -8.32 1.77 16.04
C LYS A 52 -9.80 1.49 15.79
N ILE A 53 -10.16 0.99 14.59
CA ILE A 53 -11.55 0.65 14.25
C ILE A 53 -12.12 -0.37 15.24
N ARG A 54 -11.38 -1.43 15.53
CA ARG A 54 -11.81 -2.49 16.47
C ARG A 54 -12.01 -1.97 17.88
N ARG A 55 -11.15 -1.06 18.32
CA ARG A 55 -11.16 -0.48 19.65
C ARG A 55 -12.26 0.55 19.85
N SER A 56 -12.41 1.48 18.88
CA SER A 56 -13.40 2.55 18.93
C SER A 56 -14.78 2.14 18.41
N ARG A 57 -14.89 0.98 17.75
CA ARG A 57 -16.10 0.55 17.05
C ARG A 57 -16.65 1.60 16.09
N SER A 58 -15.75 2.40 15.50
CA SER A 58 -16.11 3.55 14.67
C SER A 58 -15.09 3.73 13.53
N VAL A 59 -15.59 4.15 12.38
CA VAL A 59 -14.81 4.53 11.19
C VAL A 59 -14.82 6.04 10.94
N ALA A 60 -15.23 6.83 11.94
CA ALA A 60 -15.24 8.28 11.85
C ALA A 60 -13.83 8.82 11.54
N GLY A 61 -13.77 9.74 10.59
CA GLY A 61 -12.51 10.35 10.13
C GLY A 61 -11.71 9.51 9.11
N LEU A 62 -12.26 8.38 8.63
CA LEU A 62 -11.68 7.63 7.51
C LEU A 62 -12.39 7.99 6.21
N SER A 63 -11.63 8.16 5.12
CA SER A 63 -12.14 8.38 3.79
C SER A 63 -12.37 7.04 3.07
N ARG A 64 -13.60 6.78 2.67
CA ARG A 64 -13.94 5.60 1.87
C ARG A 64 -13.23 5.63 0.52
N GLU A 65 -13.25 6.78 -0.14
CA GLU A 65 -12.69 6.97 -1.47
C GLU A 65 -11.17 6.69 -1.49
N THR A 66 -10.45 7.15 -0.46
CA THR A 66 -9.02 6.86 -0.29
C THR A 66 -8.75 5.36 -0.17
N PHE A 67 -9.55 4.63 0.63
CA PHE A 67 -9.36 3.18 0.78
C PHE A 67 -9.78 2.39 -0.46
N ILE A 68 -10.71 2.90 -1.28
CA ILE A 68 -11.00 2.33 -2.61
C ILE A 68 -9.76 2.46 -3.50
N CYS A 69 -9.12 3.63 -3.54
CA CYS A 69 -7.88 3.81 -4.31
C CYS A 69 -6.77 2.89 -3.82
N TYR A 70 -6.52 2.80 -2.51
CA TYR A 70 -5.53 1.87 -1.96
C TYR A 70 -5.83 0.41 -2.31
N PHE A 71 -7.08 -0.02 -2.20
CA PHE A 71 -7.47 -1.37 -2.59
C PHE A 71 -7.18 -1.63 -4.07
N ILE A 72 -7.51 -0.70 -4.96
CA ILE A 72 -7.23 -0.81 -6.40
C ILE A 72 -5.73 -0.92 -6.65
N ILE A 73 -4.92 -0.05 -6.03
CA ILE A 73 -3.46 -0.04 -6.16
C ILE A 73 -2.88 -1.41 -5.77
N PHE A 74 -3.16 -1.88 -4.56
CA PHE A 74 -2.57 -3.14 -4.06
C PHE A 74 -3.11 -4.35 -4.79
N PHE A 75 -4.38 -4.34 -5.19
CA PHE A 75 -4.98 -5.42 -5.97
C PHE A 75 -4.34 -5.54 -7.34
N ILE A 76 -4.16 -4.42 -8.07
CA ILE A 76 -3.47 -4.41 -9.37
C ILE A 76 -2.03 -4.87 -9.22
N ARG A 77 -1.29 -4.39 -8.21
CA ARG A 77 0.08 -4.82 -7.94
C ARG A 77 0.16 -6.30 -7.64
N SER A 78 -0.72 -6.81 -6.78
CA SER A 78 -0.78 -8.25 -6.48
C SER A 78 -1.04 -9.08 -7.73
N ILE A 79 -1.94 -8.65 -8.61
CA ILE A 79 -2.20 -9.31 -9.89
C ILE A 79 -0.96 -9.28 -10.77
N ILE A 80 -0.33 -8.11 -10.94
CA ILE A 80 0.90 -7.98 -11.73
C ILE A 80 1.96 -8.95 -11.21
N PHE A 81 2.19 -9.02 -9.91
CA PHE A 81 3.16 -9.93 -9.33
C PHE A 81 2.85 -11.41 -9.56
N ILE A 82 1.59 -11.80 -9.46
CA ILE A 82 1.17 -13.20 -9.67
C ILE A 82 1.31 -13.58 -11.16
N PHE A 83 0.74 -12.77 -12.04
CA PHE A 83 0.71 -13.11 -13.47
C PHE A 83 2.07 -12.98 -14.15
N PHE A 84 2.85 -11.95 -13.83
CA PHE A 84 4.17 -11.78 -14.47
C PHE A 84 5.20 -12.75 -13.95
N LYS A 85 5.10 -13.27 -12.73
CA LYS A 85 5.98 -14.36 -12.27
C LYS A 85 5.70 -15.68 -12.97
N VAL A 86 4.46 -15.97 -13.28
CA VAL A 86 4.09 -17.19 -14.05
C VAL A 86 4.60 -17.10 -15.49
N CYS A 87 4.57 -15.91 -16.10
CA CYS A 87 5.15 -15.69 -17.44
C CYS A 87 6.67 -15.52 -17.46
N SER A 88 7.28 -15.02 -16.40
CA SER A 88 8.71 -14.66 -16.37
C SER A 88 9.66 -15.79 -15.95
N SER A 89 9.17 -17.03 -15.81
CA SER A 89 10.07 -18.21 -15.85
C SER A 89 10.95 -18.24 -17.12
N LEU A 90 10.68 -17.35 -18.08
CA LEU A 90 11.38 -17.20 -19.36
C LEU A 90 12.17 -15.89 -19.51
N SER A 91 12.13 -14.96 -18.55
CA SER A 91 12.78 -13.65 -18.72
C SER A 91 13.29 -13.11 -17.37
N GLN A 92 14.60 -13.05 -17.24
CA GLN A 92 15.29 -12.39 -16.14
C GLN A 92 15.01 -10.88 -16.19
N GLY A 93 14.64 -10.30 -15.03
CA GLY A 93 14.70 -8.87 -14.76
C GLY A 93 13.36 -8.14 -14.90
N TYR A 94 12.65 -8.03 -13.79
CA TYR A 94 11.35 -7.42 -13.86
C TYR A 94 10.93 -6.45 -12.79
N LEU A 95 11.76 -6.20 -11.80
CA LEU A 95 11.53 -5.17 -10.80
C LEU A 95 12.88 -4.56 -10.41
N PRO A 96 12.92 -3.31 -9.97
CA PRO A 96 14.13 -2.72 -9.38
C PRO A 96 14.44 -3.34 -8.00
N TYR A 97 14.06 -4.61 -7.81
CA TYR A 97 14.24 -5.38 -6.58
C TYR A 97 15.22 -6.51 -6.84
N ASP A 98 16.16 -6.63 -5.95
CA ASP A 98 17.02 -7.78 -5.86
C ASP A 98 16.20 -9.02 -5.51
N SER A 99 16.63 -10.20 -5.97
CA SER A 99 15.92 -11.46 -5.77
C SER A 99 15.66 -11.81 -4.30
N SER A 100 16.43 -11.28 -3.39
CA SER A 100 16.30 -11.46 -1.93
C SER A 100 15.09 -10.73 -1.33
N GLY A 101 14.74 -9.54 -1.84
CA GLY A 101 13.63 -8.73 -1.35
C GLY A 101 12.26 -9.10 -1.91
N ASP A 102 12.22 -9.83 -3.03
CA ASP A 102 11.01 -10.15 -3.79
C ASP A 102 9.93 -10.86 -2.96
N THR A 103 10.30 -11.80 -2.11
CA THR A 103 9.34 -12.56 -1.28
C THR A 103 8.72 -11.68 -0.19
N ILE A 104 9.52 -10.84 0.47
CA ILE A 104 9.05 -9.94 1.54
C ILE A 104 8.11 -8.90 0.95
N PHE A 105 8.47 -8.32 -0.18
CA PHE A 105 7.66 -7.32 -0.86
C PHE A 105 6.30 -7.90 -1.30
N LYS A 106 6.27 -9.10 -1.88
CA LYS A 106 5.01 -9.79 -2.23
C LYS A 106 4.12 -10.05 -1.03
N LEU A 107 4.71 -10.48 0.08
CA LEU A 107 3.97 -10.70 1.31
C LEU A 107 3.36 -9.39 1.82
N GLN A 108 4.10 -8.29 1.75
CA GLN A 108 3.61 -6.96 2.13
C GLN A 108 2.44 -6.49 1.25
N GLU A 109 2.51 -6.67 -0.07
CA GLU A 109 1.44 -6.28 -1.00
C GLU A 109 0.16 -7.10 -0.74
N ILE A 110 0.28 -8.40 -0.49
CA ILE A 110 -0.85 -9.27 -0.14
C ILE A 110 -1.47 -8.85 1.19
N LEU A 111 -0.65 -8.58 2.21
CA LEU A 111 -1.12 -8.11 3.52
C LEU A 111 -1.78 -6.73 3.41
N ALA A 112 -1.20 -5.80 2.66
CA ALA A 112 -1.76 -4.48 2.42
C ALA A 112 -3.12 -4.57 1.70
N THR A 113 -3.25 -5.44 0.70
CA THR A 113 -4.52 -5.73 0.01
C THR A 113 -5.57 -6.26 1.00
N GLY A 114 -5.19 -7.22 1.85
CA GLY A 114 -6.07 -7.77 2.88
C GLY A 114 -6.53 -6.72 3.89
N PHE A 115 -5.62 -5.88 4.35
CA PHE A 115 -5.93 -4.81 5.30
C PHE A 115 -6.82 -3.73 4.68
N ALA A 116 -6.53 -3.28 3.46
CA ALA A 116 -7.37 -2.33 2.74
C ALA A 116 -8.79 -2.88 2.53
N SER A 117 -8.90 -4.16 2.15
CA SER A 117 -10.19 -4.87 2.01
C SER A 117 -10.98 -4.90 3.31
N TYR A 118 -10.31 -5.22 4.43
CA TYR A 118 -10.95 -5.24 5.74
C TYR A 118 -11.44 -3.86 6.17
N ILE A 119 -10.65 -2.81 5.94
CA ILE A 119 -11.03 -1.43 6.26
C ILE A 119 -12.23 -1.01 5.42
N LEU A 120 -12.25 -1.31 4.11
CA LEU A 120 -13.40 -1.07 3.24
C LEU A 120 -14.65 -1.83 3.71
N TYR A 121 -14.50 -3.11 4.06
CA TYR A 121 -15.59 -3.87 4.65
C TYR A 121 -16.13 -3.22 5.91
N ALA A 122 -15.27 -2.72 6.79
CA ALA A 122 -15.66 -2.03 8.01
C ALA A 122 -16.44 -0.73 7.74
N ILE A 123 -16.00 0.05 6.72
CA ILE A 123 -16.66 1.29 6.31
C ILE A 123 -18.02 1.04 5.63
N LEU A 124 -18.11 0.04 4.77
CA LEU A 124 -19.32 -0.23 3.97
C LEU A 124 -20.37 -1.07 4.74
N GLY A 125 -19.91 -1.86 5.71
CA GLY A 125 -20.72 -2.81 6.46
C GLY A 125 -20.99 -2.38 7.90
N PRO A 126 -20.30 -2.99 8.90
CA PRO A 126 -20.71 -2.94 10.30
C PRO A 126 -20.66 -1.54 10.92
N PHE A 127 -19.81 -0.65 10.43
CA PHE A 127 -19.62 0.69 11.00
C PHE A 127 -20.08 1.81 10.07
N LYS A 128 -20.89 1.51 9.06
CA LYS A 128 -21.40 2.48 8.07
C LYS A 128 -22.09 3.69 8.73
N THR A 129 -22.75 3.51 9.86
CA THR A 129 -23.44 4.58 10.59
C THR A 129 -22.51 5.62 11.18
N SER A 130 -21.25 5.27 11.45
CA SER A 130 -20.24 6.21 11.96
C SER A 130 -19.40 6.88 10.85
N TYR A 131 -19.64 6.51 9.58
CA TYR A 131 -18.95 7.11 8.44
C TYR A 131 -19.54 8.48 8.09
N ASN A 132 -18.67 9.50 8.02
CA ASN A 132 -19.09 10.84 7.62
C ASN A 132 -18.81 11.07 6.14
N LYS A 133 -19.88 11.02 5.33
CA LYS A 133 -19.82 11.16 3.88
C LYS A 133 -19.44 12.57 3.43
N ASP A 134 -19.73 13.58 4.22
CA ASP A 134 -19.51 14.98 3.86
C ASP A 134 -18.03 15.37 3.88
N LEU A 135 -17.20 14.61 4.59
CA LEU A 135 -15.74 14.80 4.62
C LEU A 135 -15.03 14.17 3.40
N ASP A 136 -15.71 13.35 2.62
CA ASP A 136 -15.14 12.63 1.48
C ASP A 136 -15.34 13.42 0.18
N ILE A 137 -14.60 14.53 0.05
CA ILE A 137 -14.77 15.53 -1.02
C ILE A 137 -14.25 14.98 -2.35
N ILE A 138 -13.05 14.37 -2.35
CA ILE A 138 -12.39 13.87 -3.57
C ILE A 138 -12.91 12.46 -3.86
N LYS A 139 -13.54 12.31 -5.03
CA LYS A 139 -14.09 11.03 -5.46
C LYS A 139 -13.07 10.23 -6.26
N CYS A 140 -12.95 8.95 -5.97
CA CYS A 140 -12.04 8.02 -6.64
C CYS A 140 -12.27 7.98 -8.17
N TYR A 141 -13.50 8.17 -8.63
CA TYR A 141 -13.80 8.17 -10.07
C TYR A 141 -13.19 9.33 -10.88
N TYR A 142 -12.71 10.40 -10.22
CA TYR A 142 -11.90 11.44 -10.88
C TYR A 142 -10.41 11.07 -10.89
N LEU A 143 -9.92 10.44 -9.82
CA LEU A 143 -8.52 10.08 -9.67
C LEU A 143 -8.12 8.95 -10.62
N ILE A 144 -8.99 7.94 -10.77
CA ILE A 144 -8.72 6.77 -11.62
C ILE A 144 -8.43 7.18 -13.08
N PRO A 145 -9.31 7.92 -13.79
CA PRO A 145 -9.02 8.30 -15.17
C PRO A 145 -7.83 9.26 -15.28
N PHE A 146 -7.64 10.13 -14.30
CA PHE A 146 -6.48 11.03 -14.27
C PHE A 146 -5.17 10.24 -14.15
N ALA A 147 -5.08 9.29 -13.23
CA ALA A 147 -3.93 8.41 -13.08
C ALA A 147 -3.71 7.54 -14.34
N ALA A 148 -4.77 7.07 -14.98
CA ALA A 148 -4.69 6.30 -16.20
C ALA A 148 -4.09 7.11 -17.37
N VAL A 149 -4.50 8.38 -17.52
CA VAL A 149 -3.93 9.28 -18.52
C VAL A 149 -2.45 9.57 -18.24
N LEU A 150 -2.09 9.86 -16.99
CA LEU A 150 -0.70 10.09 -16.59
C LEU A 150 0.16 8.85 -16.84
N ALA A 151 -0.34 7.66 -16.51
CA ALA A 151 0.36 6.42 -16.78
C ALA A 151 0.57 6.18 -18.27
N MET A 152 -0.39 6.56 -19.10
CA MET A 152 -0.26 6.44 -20.56
C MET A 152 0.79 7.40 -21.14
N LEU A 153 0.90 8.60 -20.58
CA LEU A 153 1.83 9.62 -21.05
C LEU A 153 3.26 9.43 -20.53
N PHE A 154 3.41 8.93 -19.31
CA PHE A 154 4.69 8.93 -18.59
C PHE A 154 5.12 7.54 -18.09
N HIS A 155 4.63 6.43 -18.69
CA HIS A 155 5.16 5.12 -18.33
C HIS A 155 6.58 4.93 -18.84
N SER A 156 7.45 4.42 -17.99
CA SER A 156 8.79 4.01 -18.40
C SER A 156 8.75 2.57 -18.94
N SER A 157 9.45 2.30 -20.03
CA SER A 157 9.61 0.96 -20.60
C SER A 157 10.62 0.15 -19.78
N LEU A 158 10.27 -0.16 -18.53
CA LEU A 158 11.10 -0.98 -17.63
C LEU A 158 10.94 -2.47 -17.94
N ASN A 159 9.80 -2.82 -18.46
CA ASN A 159 9.40 -4.18 -18.72
C ASN A 159 9.12 -4.38 -20.21
N ARG A 160 9.46 -5.52 -20.77
CA ARG A 160 9.15 -5.86 -22.18
C ARG A 160 7.64 -5.97 -22.46
N SER A 161 6.78 -5.72 -21.48
CA SER A 161 5.33 -5.84 -21.57
C SER A 161 4.68 -4.51 -21.28
N PHE A 162 4.03 -3.93 -22.29
CA PHE A 162 3.26 -2.69 -22.17
C PHE A 162 2.27 -2.72 -20.98
N PHE A 163 1.55 -3.83 -20.80
CA PHE A 163 0.57 -3.94 -19.70
C PHE A 163 1.21 -3.94 -18.32
N GLY A 164 2.40 -4.51 -18.16
CA GLY A 164 3.15 -4.49 -16.91
C GLY A 164 3.64 -3.09 -16.58
N ASP A 165 4.22 -2.40 -17.55
CA ASP A 165 4.76 -1.04 -17.38
C ASP A 165 3.64 -0.02 -17.14
N TYR A 166 2.57 -0.12 -17.91
CA TYR A 166 1.39 0.72 -17.73
C TYR A 166 0.72 0.49 -16.38
N GLY A 167 0.47 -0.77 -16.01
CA GLY A 167 -0.16 -1.11 -14.74
C GLY A 167 0.68 -0.66 -13.55
N TRP A 168 2.00 -0.81 -13.62
CA TRP A 168 2.91 -0.31 -12.60
C TRP A 168 2.85 1.22 -12.50
N ALA A 169 3.00 1.94 -13.61
CA ALA A 169 2.90 3.40 -13.66
C ALA A 169 1.55 3.89 -13.15
N PHE A 170 0.45 3.25 -13.54
CA PHE A 170 -0.89 3.57 -13.06
C PHE A 170 -0.98 3.52 -11.53
N THR A 171 -0.41 2.48 -10.91
CA THR A 171 -0.42 2.37 -9.44
C THR A 171 0.49 3.38 -8.73
N GLN A 172 1.41 4.02 -9.43
CA GLN A 172 2.25 5.08 -8.87
C GLN A 172 1.55 6.45 -8.93
N TYR A 173 0.69 6.67 -9.93
CA TYR A 173 -0.04 7.93 -10.11
C TYR A 173 -1.40 7.96 -9.39
N LEU A 174 -1.98 6.82 -9.06
CA LEU A 174 -3.22 6.71 -8.29
C LEU A 174 -2.98 6.89 -6.79
#